data_afaecc8519221c4c96796fade78d023c
#
_entry.id   afaecc8519221c4c96796fade78d023c
#
_cell.length_a   1.000
_cell.length_b   1.000
_cell.length_c   1.000
_cell.angle_alpha   90.00
_cell.angle_beta   90.00
_cell.angle_gamma   90.00
#
_symmetry.space_group_name_H-M   'P 1'
#
loop_
_entity.id
_entity.type
_entity.pdbx_description
1 polymer ?
#
loop_
_entity_poly.entity_id
_entity_poly.type
_entity_poly.pdbx_seq_one_letter_code
_entity_poly.pdbx_strand_id
1 'polypeptide(L)' 'MELRTLRYFLAVAQARTISAAAEALHVTQPTLSRQMQELEEELGKTLFLRGKRSITLTEEGTFFRKRAQEEIGRAHV' A
#
# COMPACT_ATOMS: atom_id res chain seq x y z
N MET A 1 0.16 7.08 -11.70
CA MET A 1 -0.05 6.71 -10.28
C MET A 1 0.04 7.96 -9.41
N GLU A 2 -0.93 8.14 -8.55
CA GLU A 2 -0.97 9.32 -7.71
C GLU A 2 -0.17 9.14 -6.43
N LEU A 3 0.35 10.24 -5.91
CA LEU A 3 1.08 10.25 -4.65
C LEU A 3 0.21 9.70 -3.50
N ARG A 4 -1.09 10.00 -3.52
CA ARG A 4 -2.03 9.49 -2.53
C ARG A 4 -2.05 7.97 -2.51
N THR A 5 -2.03 7.33 -3.68
CA THR A 5 -2.02 5.87 -3.79
C THR A 5 -0.75 5.29 -3.16
N LEU A 6 0.39 5.96 -3.38
CA LEU A 6 1.66 5.55 -2.76
C LEU A 6 1.59 5.66 -1.24
N ARG A 7 0.98 6.71 -0.72
CA ARG A 7 0.82 6.88 0.73
C ARG A 7 -0.08 5.79 1.31
N TYR A 8 -1.14 5.43 0.59
CA TYR A 8 -2.03 4.34 1.02
C TYR A 8 -1.27 3.02 1.07
N PHE A 9 -0.48 2.75 0.04
CA PHE A 9 0.34 1.53 0.00
C PHE A 9 1.30 1.47 1.20
N LEU A 10 2.00 2.57 1.47
CA LEU A 10 2.96 2.60 2.58
C LEU A 10 2.27 2.41 3.93
N ALA A 11 1.06 2.96 4.09
CA ALA A 11 0.29 2.78 5.32
C ALA A 11 -0.09 1.31 5.51
N VAL A 12 -0.51 0.63 4.45
CA VAL A 12 -0.85 -0.79 4.53
C VAL A 12 0.39 -1.62 4.87
N ALA A 13 1.51 -1.31 4.23
CA ALA A 13 2.76 -2.03 4.47
C ALA A 13 3.22 -1.89 5.93
N GLN A 14 3.03 -0.72 6.51
CA GLN A 14 3.43 -0.46 7.88
C GLN A 14 2.46 -1.06 8.89
N ALA A 15 1.15 -0.91 8.65
CA ALA A 15 0.12 -1.37 9.59
C ALA A 15 -0.05 -2.88 9.56
N ARG A 16 0.23 -3.51 8.43
CA ARG A 16 0.14 -4.96 8.20
C ARG A 16 -1.28 -5.52 8.23
N THR A 17 -2.29 -4.66 8.37
CA THR A 17 -3.69 -5.05 8.21
C THR A 17 -4.42 -3.94 7.50
N ILE A 18 -5.43 -4.30 6.70
CA ILE A 18 -6.25 -3.31 6.01
C ILE A 18 -7.03 -2.48 7.04
N SER A 19 -7.52 -3.13 8.09
CA SER A 19 -8.30 -2.46 9.14
C SER A 19 -7.51 -1.33 9.80
N ALA A 20 -6.29 -1.63 10.25
CA ALA A 20 -5.47 -0.62 10.93
C ALA A 20 -5.04 0.49 9.99
N ALA A 21 -4.70 0.14 8.74
CA ALA A 21 -4.31 1.14 7.76
C ALA A 21 -5.47 2.05 7.40
N ALA A 22 -6.67 1.49 7.23
CA ALA A 22 -7.87 2.29 6.92
C ALA A 22 -8.18 3.26 8.04
N GLU A 23 -8.04 2.82 9.27
CA GLU A 23 -8.25 3.67 10.43
C GLU A 23 -7.25 4.82 10.47
N ALA A 24 -5.98 4.52 10.25
CA ALA A 24 -4.92 5.54 10.25
C ALA A 24 -5.11 6.55 9.10
N LEU A 25 -5.63 6.11 7.97
CA LEU A 25 -5.83 6.96 6.80
C LEU A 25 -7.20 7.66 6.80
N HIS A 26 -8.07 7.33 7.73
CA HIS A 26 -9.44 7.86 7.79
C HIS A 26 -10.25 7.53 6.54
N VAL A 27 -10.10 6.31 6.05
CA VAL A 27 -10.90 5.80 4.93
C VAL A 27 -11.55 4.49 5.35
N THR A 28 -12.55 4.04 4.57
CA THR A 28 -13.19 2.77 4.85
C THR A 28 -12.32 1.61 4.36
N GLN A 29 -12.48 0.45 4.98
CA GLN A 29 -11.72 -0.74 4.58
C GLN A 29 -12.00 -1.13 3.13
N PRO A 30 -13.27 -1.17 2.66
CA PRO A 30 -13.54 -1.49 1.25
C PRO A 30 -12.87 -0.52 0.28
N THR A 31 -12.85 0.77 0.60
CA THR A 31 -12.20 1.77 -0.24
C THR A 31 -10.71 1.51 -0.34
N LEU A 32 -10.06 1.28 0.80
CA LEU A 32 -8.62 1.02 0.82
C LEU A 32 -8.29 -0.28 0.11
N SER A 33 -9.06 -1.33 0.35
CA SER A 33 -8.85 -2.63 -0.27
C SER A 33 -8.94 -2.52 -1.79
N ARG A 34 -9.94 -1.79 -2.29
CA ARG A 34 -10.11 -1.57 -3.73
C ARG A 34 -8.95 -0.77 -4.32
N GLN A 35 -8.50 0.27 -3.61
CA GLN A 35 -7.37 1.07 -4.07
C GLN A 35 -6.11 0.22 -4.21
N MET A 36 -5.86 -0.67 -3.26
CA MET A 36 -4.69 -1.54 -3.33
C MET A 36 -4.81 -2.57 -4.45
N GLN A 37 -6.01 -3.09 -4.67
CA GLN A 37 -6.25 -4.02 -5.77
C GLN A 37 -6.02 -3.34 -7.12
N GLU A 38 -6.53 -2.13 -7.28
CA GLU A 38 -6.32 -1.35 -8.50
C GLU A 38 -4.85 -1.05 -8.74
N LEU A 39 -4.10 -0.77 -7.67
CA LEU A 39 -2.67 -0.54 -7.76
C LEU A 39 -1.96 -1.79 -8.29
N GLU A 40 -2.27 -2.94 -7.72
CA GLU A 40 -1.67 -4.20 -8.18
C GLU A 40 -2.01 -4.48 -9.64
N GLU A 41 -3.25 -4.22 -10.04
CA GLU A 41 -3.67 -4.41 -11.43
C GLU A 41 -2.94 -3.46 -12.37
N GLU A 42 -2.79 -2.20 -11.98
CA GLU A 42 -2.08 -1.21 -12.80
C GLU A 42 -0.62 -1.61 -13.02
N LEU A 43 0.03 -2.13 -11.98
CA LEU A 43 1.43 -2.55 -12.07
C LEU A 43 1.60 -3.94 -12.67
N GLY A 44 0.53 -4.73 -12.71
CA GLY A 44 0.59 -6.11 -13.16
C GLY A 44 1.41 -6.99 -12.23
N LYS A 45 1.42 -6.66 -10.93
CA LYS A 45 2.23 -7.37 -9.95
C LYS A 45 1.45 -7.54 -8.65
N THR A 46 1.71 -8.65 -7.95
CA THR A 46 1.18 -8.87 -6.62
C THR A 46 2.14 -8.25 -5.61
N LEU A 47 1.66 -7.30 -4.85
CA LEU A 47 2.49 -6.59 -3.87
C LEU A 47 2.31 -7.12 -2.46
N PHE A 48 1.15 -7.72 -2.17
CA PHE A 48 0.80 -8.19 -0.83
C PHE A 48 0.45 -9.65 -0.82
N LEU A 49 0.87 -10.34 0.25
CA LEU A 49 0.39 -11.68 0.58
C LEU A 49 -0.54 -11.52 1.77
N ARG A 50 -1.78 -11.99 1.61
CA ARG A 50 -2.80 -11.86 2.64
C ARG A 50 -2.85 -13.13 3.48
N GLY A 51 -2.42 -13.02 4.74
CA GLY A 51 -2.55 -14.09 5.72
C GLY A 51 -3.87 -13.96 6.48
N LYS A 52 -4.08 -14.84 7.43
CA LYS A 52 -5.31 -14.84 8.22
C LYS A 52 -5.43 -13.61 9.12
N ARG A 53 -4.31 -13.10 9.61
CA ARG A 53 -4.29 -12.00 10.58
C ARG A 53 -3.45 -10.81 10.14
N SER A 54 -2.64 -10.99 9.10
CA SER A 54 -1.75 -9.92 8.70
C SER A 54 -1.46 -9.99 7.22
N ILE A 55 -0.98 -8.86 6.72
CA ILE A 55 -0.53 -8.71 5.34
C ILE A 55 0.98 -8.61 5.38
N THR A 56 1.65 -9.33 4.48
CA THR A 56 3.09 -9.20 4.31
C THR A 56 3.36 -8.79 2.86
N LEU A 57 4.51 -8.18 2.62
CA LEU A 57 4.88 -7.78 1.27
C LEU A 57 5.49 -8.95 0.52
N THR A 58 5.19 -9.01 -0.78
CA THR A 58 5.93 -9.88 -1.68
C THR A 58 7.29 -9.25 -1.93
N GLU A 59 8.15 -9.95 -2.67
CA GLU A 59 9.43 -9.39 -3.10
C GLU A 59 9.21 -8.12 -3.93
N GLU A 60 8.24 -8.17 -4.86
CA GLU A 60 7.87 -7.01 -5.65
C GLU A 60 7.34 -5.88 -4.78
N GLY A 61 6.55 -6.23 -3.75
CA GLY A 61 6.03 -5.24 -2.80
C GLY A 61 7.14 -4.56 -2.01
N THR A 62 8.13 -5.32 -1.61
CA THR A 62 9.28 -4.78 -0.88
C THR A 62 10.07 -3.79 -1.75
N PHE A 63 10.29 -4.14 -3.01
CA PHE A 63 10.96 -3.26 -3.96
C PHE A 63 10.12 -2.01 -4.21
N PHE A 64 8.82 -2.18 -4.40
CA PHE A 64 7.92 -1.06 -4.64
C PHE A 64 7.87 -0.12 -3.44
N ARG A 65 7.92 -0.66 -2.20
CA ARG A 65 7.94 0.17 -1.00
C ARG A 65 9.14 1.11 -0.99
N LYS A 66 10.30 0.60 -1.36
CA LYS A 66 11.51 1.41 -1.44
C LYS A 66 11.34 2.55 -2.44
N ARG A 67 10.80 2.25 -3.62
CA ARG A 67 10.58 3.25 -4.66
C ARG A 67 9.53 4.26 -4.23
N ALA A 68 8.46 3.81 -3.58
CA ALA A 68 7.41 4.70 -3.10
C ALA A 68 7.94 5.67 -2.05
N GLN A 69 8.79 5.20 -1.15
CA GLN A 69 9.40 6.06 -0.14
C GLN A 69 10.28 7.12 -0.76
N GLU A 70 11.03 6.76 -1.81
CA GLU A 70 11.86 7.71 -2.54
C GLU A 70 11.03 8.79 -3.22
N GLU A 71 9.93 8.38 -3.86
CA GLU A 71 9.04 9.33 -4.54
C GLU A 71 8.40 10.32 -3.57
N ILE A 72 7.93 9.83 -2.43
CA ILE A 72 7.34 10.69 -1.41
C ILE A 72 8.39 11.61 -0.79
N GLY A 73 9.61 11.12 -0.60
CA GLY A 73 10.71 11.94 -0.10
C GLY A 73 11.02 13.09 -1.03
N ARG A 74 11.01 12.85 -2.34
CA ARG A 74 11.22 13.91 -3.32
C ARG A 74 10.12 14.97 -3.28
N ALA A 75 8.87 14.51 -3.04
CA ALA A 75 7.74 15.43 -3.01
C ALA A 75 7.77 16.35 -1.79
N HIS A 76 8.52 16.00 -0.77
CA HIS A 76 8.62 16.77 0.46
C HIS A 76 9.83 17.70 0.51
N VAL A 77 10.63 17.71 -0.50
CA VAL A 77 11.84 18.56 -0.57
C VAL A 77 11.53 20.00 -0.96
#